data_78af5ade1303e8a728352ccdd23b0a73
#
_entry.id   78af5ade1303e8a728352ccdd23b0a73
#
_cell.length_a   1.000
_cell.length_b   1.000
_cell.length_c   1.000
_cell.angle_alpha   90.00
_cell.angle_beta   90.00
_cell.angle_gamma   90.00
#
_symmetry.space_group_name_H-M   'P 1'
#
loop_
_entity.id
_entity.type
_entity.pdbx_description
1 polymer ?
#
loop_
_entity_poly.entity_id
_entity_poly.type
_entity_poly.pdbx_seq_one_letter_code
_entity_poly.pdbx_strand_id
1 'polypeptide(L)'
;MSSRTIAVPTSVLGRPSVGPSAPVETPCPVYASGHSSGAEGPTDGRPSTEVGPAIVRELAARGAGAAEVAYKLRDWLFSRQRYWGEPIPIVFDETGRPVALPDAELPVRLPDLDDFAPARDLDESADPVPPLARAQDWVDVELDLGDGPRRYRRETNTMPQWAGSCWYYLRYLDPENDEALVDPEVERYWMRSDGVDLYVGGVEHAVLHLLYARFWHKVLYDLGYVGTPEPFARLFNQGYVQAAAYTDERGFYVEASEVERYGDRWFHDGRPVTRSYGKMGKSLKNSVAPDEIIDSYGADTLRLYELFLAPLDQDRPWDTQAIVGIARFLQRVWRTLVDEDTGVPAVADRYPSPELERALHRTADAVRRDIERLHFNTAISALMELVTAMRAESEGEAGTPRIAADWLVRMLAPFAPHLAEELWERLGHEESVVWAPFPEADPALVTAEQVSVAVQINGKVRAVISRPAGSGEDALRTAAQEHERIAELLDGREVRRVIVVPDRIVNFVVAGR
;
A
#
# COMPACT_ATOMS: atom_id res chain seq x y z
N MET A 1 -30.17 -28.37 14.77
CA MET A 1 -30.00 -27.65 13.50
C MET A 1 -28.85 -28.30 12.78
N SER A 2 -29.03 -28.69 11.55
CA SER A 2 -28.21 -29.67 10.83
C SER A 2 -26.82 -29.12 10.53
N SER A 3 -25.77 -29.65 11.21
CA SER A 3 -24.36 -29.44 10.86
C SER A 3 -24.11 -30.03 9.47
N ARG A 4 -23.79 -29.19 8.49
CA ARG A 4 -23.30 -29.67 7.20
C ARG A 4 -21.80 -29.90 7.31
N THR A 5 -21.44 -31.15 7.43
CA THR A 5 -20.06 -31.67 7.34
C THR A 5 -19.40 -31.14 6.07
N ILE A 6 -18.22 -30.52 6.19
CA ILE A 6 -17.38 -30.13 5.04
C ILE A 6 -16.74 -31.43 4.51
N ALA A 7 -17.43 -32.10 3.62
CA ALA A 7 -16.84 -33.16 2.83
C ALA A 7 -16.02 -32.53 1.71
N VAL A 8 -14.68 -32.58 1.84
CA VAL A 8 -13.79 -32.29 0.71
C VAL A 8 -14.09 -33.35 -0.38
N PRO A 9 -14.49 -32.96 -1.59
CA PRO A 9 -14.76 -33.96 -2.64
C PRO A 9 -13.51 -34.79 -2.89
N THR A 10 -13.64 -36.08 -2.78
CA THR A 10 -12.57 -37.07 -3.02
C THR A 10 -12.00 -37.05 -4.43
N SER A 11 -12.60 -36.29 -5.34
CA SER A 11 -12.13 -36.05 -6.72
C SER A 11 -10.90 -35.14 -6.84
N VAL A 12 -10.49 -34.45 -5.76
CA VAL A 12 -9.29 -33.58 -5.76
C VAL A 12 -8.02 -34.36 -5.42
N LEU A 13 -8.12 -35.60 -4.97
CA LEU A 13 -6.99 -36.46 -4.58
C LEU A 13 -6.55 -37.49 -5.66
N GLY A 14 -7.09 -37.41 -6.85
CA GLY A 14 -6.67 -38.21 -8.01
C GLY A 14 -5.33 -37.69 -8.57
N ARG A 15 -4.21 -38.31 -8.20
CA ARG A 15 -2.92 -38.09 -8.86
C ARG A 15 -2.98 -38.51 -10.33
N PRO A 16 -2.57 -37.68 -11.28
CA PRO A 16 -1.80 -38.13 -12.43
C PRO A 16 -0.32 -38.09 -12.03
N SER A 17 0.33 -39.22 -12.08
CA SER A 17 1.78 -39.34 -12.04
C SER A 17 2.37 -38.65 -13.27
N VAL A 18 2.86 -37.43 -13.11
CA VAL A 18 3.66 -36.75 -14.14
C VAL A 18 5.11 -36.85 -13.68
N GLY A 19 5.87 -37.68 -14.36
CA GLY A 19 7.32 -37.70 -14.29
C GLY A 19 7.92 -36.33 -14.68
N PRO A 20 9.20 -36.06 -14.38
CA PRO A 20 9.82 -34.79 -14.66
C PRO A 20 9.80 -34.53 -16.15
N SER A 21 8.96 -33.59 -16.61
CA SER A 21 8.98 -33.08 -17.98
C SER A 21 10.21 -32.20 -18.13
N ALA A 22 11.14 -32.60 -18.96
CA ALA A 22 12.19 -31.78 -19.51
C ALA A 22 11.61 -30.52 -20.14
N PRO A 23 12.35 -29.39 -20.16
CA PRO A 23 11.90 -28.19 -20.85
C PRO A 23 11.74 -28.52 -22.34
N VAL A 24 10.53 -28.49 -22.82
CA VAL A 24 10.25 -28.58 -24.25
C VAL A 24 10.54 -27.21 -24.86
N GLU A 25 11.78 -27.00 -25.26
CA GLU A 25 12.11 -26.06 -26.31
C GLU A 25 11.61 -26.66 -27.62
N THR A 26 10.37 -26.44 -27.98
CA THR A 26 9.92 -26.60 -29.36
C THR A 26 9.80 -25.22 -29.97
N PRO A 27 10.75 -24.80 -30.83
CA PRO A 27 10.47 -23.68 -31.72
C PRO A 27 9.27 -24.09 -32.57
N CYS A 28 8.25 -23.26 -32.60
CA CYS A 28 7.08 -23.45 -33.45
C CYS A 28 7.57 -23.45 -34.93
N PRO A 29 7.64 -24.60 -35.64
CA PRO A 29 8.28 -24.66 -36.94
C PRO A 29 7.44 -24.00 -38.06
N VAL A 30 6.28 -23.47 -37.74
CA VAL A 30 5.33 -22.95 -38.76
C VAL A 30 5.67 -21.52 -39.20
N TYR A 31 6.49 -20.79 -38.44
CA TYR A 31 6.82 -19.40 -38.79
C TYR A 31 8.17 -19.22 -39.50
N ALA A 32 9.00 -20.27 -39.63
CA ALA A 32 10.33 -20.16 -40.25
C ALA A 32 10.36 -20.46 -41.76
N SER A 33 9.29 -20.93 -42.36
CA SER A 33 9.29 -21.29 -43.77
C SER A 33 8.08 -20.76 -44.52
N GLY A 34 8.11 -19.53 -44.97
CA GLY A 34 7.18 -19.14 -45.99
C GLY A 34 6.71 -17.71 -46.09
N HIS A 35 7.27 -16.78 -45.37
CA HIS A 35 7.00 -15.36 -45.63
C HIS A 35 8.22 -14.73 -46.30
N SER A 36 8.22 -14.79 -47.63
CA SER A 36 9.04 -13.90 -48.44
C SER A 36 8.61 -12.46 -48.19
N SER A 37 9.58 -11.60 -47.96
CA SER A 37 9.40 -10.16 -47.87
C SER A 37 8.52 -9.65 -49.03
N GLY A 38 7.26 -9.29 -48.76
CA GLY A 38 6.36 -8.68 -49.73
C GLY A 38 4.93 -9.22 -49.80
N ALA A 39 4.56 -10.25 -49.07
CA ALA A 39 3.15 -10.69 -48.96
C ALA A 39 2.52 -10.16 -47.68
N GLU A 40 1.42 -9.41 -47.78
CA GLU A 40 0.62 -9.00 -46.62
C GLU A 40 0.14 -10.26 -45.89
N GLY A 41 0.63 -10.47 -44.66
CA GLY A 41 0.23 -11.57 -43.79
C GLY A 41 -1.04 -11.23 -43.01
N PRO A 42 -1.72 -12.22 -42.43
CA PRO A 42 -2.97 -12.00 -41.66
C PRO A 42 -2.75 -11.14 -40.40
N THR A 43 -1.51 -10.77 -40.12
CA THR A 43 -1.10 -9.98 -38.93
C THR A 43 -0.62 -8.57 -39.28
N ASP A 44 -0.42 -8.26 -40.57
CA ASP A 44 0.13 -6.98 -41.00
C ASP A 44 -0.83 -5.81 -40.69
N GLY A 45 -0.30 -4.77 -40.05
CA GLY A 45 -1.07 -3.57 -39.67
C GLY A 45 -2.04 -3.75 -38.50
N ARG A 46 -2.06 -4.89 -37.83
CA ARG A 46 -2.94 -5.13 -36.68
C ARG A 46 -2.26 -4.82 -35.36
N PRO A 47 -3.00 -4.29 -34.35
CA PRO A 47 -2.52 -4.18 -32.99
C PRO A 47 -2.07 -5.55 -32.44
N SER A 48 -1.01 -5.58 -31.63
CA SER A 48 -0.46 -6.82 -31.04
C SER A 48 -1.52 -7.64 -30.27
N THR A 49 -2.53 -6.98 -29.69
CA THR A 49 -3.66 -7.60 -29.00
C THR A 49 -4.58 -8.42 -29.91
N GLU A 50 -4.58 -8.14 -31.21
CA GLU A 50 -5.42 -8.84 -32.19
C GLU A 50 -4.64 -9.94 -32.93
N VAL A 51 -3.31 -9.85 -32.94
CA VAL A 51 -2.44 -10.79 -33.65
C VAL A 51 -2.57 -12.22 -33.11
N GLY A 52 -2.47 -12.40 -31.79
CA GLY A 52 -2.60 -13.72 -31.15
C GLY A 52 -3.93 -14.43 -31.48
N PRO A 53 -5.08 -13.80 -31.25
CA PRO A 53 -6.37 -14.37 -31.60
C PRO A 53 -6.55 -14.65 -33.11
N ALA A 54 -5.94 -13.85 -34.01
CA ALA A 54 -6.00 -14.08 -35.46
C ALA A 54 -5.21 -15.33 -35.86
N ILE A 55 -4.00 -15.50 -35.33
CA ILE A 55 -3.17 -16.69 -35.55
C ILE A 55 -3.86 -17.95 -35.03
N VAL A 56 -4.42 -17.90 -33.82
CA VAL A 56 -5.13 -19.04 -33.24
C VAL A 56 -6.32 -19.45 -34.13
N ARG A 57 -7.11 -18.51 -34.64
CA ARG A 57 -8.20 -18.80 -35.56
C ARG A 57 -7.73 -19.45 -36.87
N GLU A 58 -6.61 -19.00 -37.41
CA GLU A 58 -6.03 -19.55 -38.63
C GLU A 58 -5.52 -20.99 -38.41
N LEU A 59 -4.83 -21.24 -37.31
CA LEU A 59 -4.36 -22.57 -36.94
C LEU A 59 -5.53 -23.53 -36.68
N ALA A 60 -6.59 -23.07 -36.06
CA ALA A 60 -7.80 -23.86 -35.84
C ALA A 60 -8.52 -24.21 -37.17
N ALA A 61 -8.60 -23.25 -38.10
CA ALA A 61 -9.21 -23.49 -39.43
C ALA A 61 -8.43 -24.52 -40.28
N ARG A 62 -7.11 -24.63 -40.02
CA ARG A 62 -6.24 -25.62 -40.69
C ARG A 62 -6.19 -26.97 -39.95
N GLY A 63 -6.85 -27.11 -38.81
CA GLY A 63 -6.76 -28.31 -37.95
C GLY A 63 -5.36 -28.49 -37.32
N ALA A 64 -4.53 -27.47 -37.32
CA ALA A 64 -3.14 -27.48 -36.86
C ALA A 64 -2.96 -27.01 -35.41
N GLY A 65 -4.03 -26.54 -34.75
CA GLY A 65 -4.04 -26.08 -33.37
C GLY A 65 -5.40 -25.60 -32.92
N ALA A 66 -5.54 -25.33 -31.64
CA ALA A 66 -6.75 -24.79 -31.03
C ALA A 66 -6.40 -23.77 -29.95
N ALA A 67 -7.36 -22.94 -29.57
CA ALA A 67 -7.23 -22.10 -28.38
C ALA A 67 -7.21 -22.99 -27.13
N GLU A 68 -6.19 -22.83 -26.31
CA GLU A 68 -6.07 -23.54 -25.03
C GLU A 68 -5.86 -22.51 -23.92
N VAL A 69 -6.51 -22.73 -22.79
CA VAL A 69 -6.30 -21.95 -21.58
C VAL A 69 -5.33 -22.71 -20.70
N ALA A 70 -4.10 -22.22 -20.62
CA ALA A 70 -3.09 -22.77 -19.71
C ALA A 70 -3.10 -21.98 -18.40
N TYR A 71 -3.35 -22.67 -17.28
CA TYR A 71 -3.24 -22.11 -15.95
C TYR A 71 -1.78 -22.23 -15.49
N LYS A 72 -1.13 -21.08 -15.25
CA LYS A 72 0.26 -21.00 -14.74
C LYS A 72 0.35 -20.93 -13.23
N LEU A 73 -0.75 -21.15 -12.51
CA LEU A 73 -0.75 -21.23 -11.06
C LEU A 73 0.00 -22.48 -10.64
N ARG A 74 0.99 -22.28 -9.76
CA ARG A 74 1.64 -23.39 -9.07
C ARG A 74 0.74 -23.87 -7.93
N ASP A 75 0.88 -25.15 -7.57
CA ASP A 75 0.21 -25.70 -6.41
C ASP A 75 0.56 -24.88 -5.15
N TRP A 76 -0.45 -24.62 -4.35
CA TRP A 76 -0.24 -23.92 -3.09
C TRP A 76 0.29 -24.88 -2.04
N LEU A 77 1.59 -24.79 -1.78
CA LEU A 77 2.27 -25.57 -0.74
C LEU A 77 2.21 -24.82 0.58
N PHE A 78 1.16 -25.00 1.35
CA PHE A 78 0.97 -24.34 2.64
C PHE A 78 1.44 -25.16 3.85
N SER A 79 1.68 -26.45 3.71
CA SER A 79 2.21 -27.35 4.74
C SER A 79 3.72 -27.18 4.94
N ARG A 80 4.17 -27.03 6.19
CA ARG A 80 5.57 -26.83 6.56
C ARG A 80 5.96 -27.62 7.81
N GLN A 81 7.22 -28.03 7.90
CA GLN A 81 7.86 -28.67 9.04
C GLN A 81 8.21 -27.61 10.10
N ARG A 82 7.20 -26.92 10.61
CA ARG A 82 7.35 -25.85 11.63
C ARG A 82 6.34 -26.07 12.76
N TYR A 83 6.73 -25.69 13.98
CA TYR A 83 5.83 -25.75 15.13
C TYR A 83 4.78 -24.63 15.06
N TRP A 84 5.22 -23.38 14.85
CA TRP A 84 4.34 -22.22 14.81
C TRP A 84 3.56 -22.15 13.50
N GLY A 85 2.29 -22.49 13.57
CA GLY A 85 1.32 -22.52 12.49
C GLY A 85 0.05 -23.22 12.92
N GLU A 86 -1.03 -23.04 12.18
CA GLU A 86 -2.29 -23.75 12.40
C GLU A 86 -2.08 -25.25 12.18
N PRO A 87 -2.49 -26.13 13.12
CA PRO A 87 -2.44 -27.58 12.92
C PRO A 87 -3.36 -28.00 11.77
N ILE A 88 -2.95 -29.04 11.04
CA ILE A 88 -3.77 -29.62 9.99
C ILE A 88 -4.69 -30.66 10.62
N PRO A 89 -6.04 -30.55 10.51
CA PRO A 89 -6.99 -31.45 11.15
C PRO A 89 -7.13 -32.78 10.40
N ILE A 90 -6.00 -33.47 10.20
CA ILE A 90 -5.90 -34.75 9.50
C ILE A 90 -5.15 -35.72 10.37
N VAL A 91 -5.60 -36.97 10.38
CA VAL A 91 -4.89 -38.12 10.95
C VAL A 91 -4.68 -39.17 9.88
N PHE A 92 -3.68 -40.03 10.07
CA PHE A 92 -3.38 -41.15 9.18
C PHE A 92 -3.72 -42.48 9.88
N ASP A 93 -4.45 -43.32 9.18
CA ASP A 93 -4.74 -44.67 9.66
C ASP A 93 -3.48 -45.61 9.61
N GLU A 94 -3.61 -46.83 10.06
CA GLU A 94 -2.53 -47.84 10.07
C GLU A 94 -1.96 -48.13 8.67
N THR A 95 -2.72 -47.84 7.62
CA THR A 95 -2.28 -48.00 6.22
C THR A 95 -1.60 -46.76 5.65
N GLY A 96 -1.56 -45.66 6.43
CA GLY A 96 -1.06 -44.35 6.00
C GLY A 96 -2.07 -43.54 5.18
N ARG A 97 -3.33 -43.92 5.16
CA ARG A 97 -4.39 -43.18 4.47
C ARG A 97 -4.82 -41.97 5.30
N PRO A 98 -4.90 -40.75 4.71
CA PRO A 98 -5.37 -39.58 5.43
C PRO A 98 -6.88 -39.64 5.70
N VAL A 99 -7.29 -39.28 6.91
CA VAL A 99 -8.65 -39.19 7.39
C VAL A 99 -8.86 -37.80 8.02
N ALA A 100 -9.88 -37.07 7.58
CA ALA A 100 -10.24 -35.79 8.18
C ALA A 100 -10.85 -36.00 9.58
N LEU A 101 -10.48 -35.16 10.53
CA LEU A 101 -11.11 -35.17 11.85
C LEU A 101 -12.52 -34.61 11.77
N PRO A 102 -13.50 -35.20 12.47
CA PRO A 102 -14.85 -34.65 12.58
C PRO A 102 -14.85 -33.44 13.51
N ASP A 103 -15.89 -32.62 13.40
CA ASP A 103 -16.05 -31.37 14.16
C ASP A 103 -15.93 -31.57 15.69
N ALA A 104 -16.34 -32.73 16.21
CA ALA A 104 -16.25 -33.07 17.64
C ALA A 104 -14.80 -33.16 18.15
N GLU A 105 -13.83 -33.40 17.24
CA GLU A 105 -12.41 -33.51 17.56
C GLU A 105 -11.65 -32.18 17.32
N LEU A 106 -12.37 -31.09 17.01
CA LEU A 106 -11.79 -29.78 16.79
C LEU A 106 -12.00 -28.85 18.00
N PRO A 107 -11.11 -27.92 18.26
CA PRO A 107 -9.88 -27.61 17.50
C PRO A 107 -8.73 -28.55 17.85
N VAL A 108 -7.88 -28.87 16.86
CA VAL A 108 -6.59 -29.51 17.13
C VAL A 108 -5.68 -28.49 17.80
N ARG A 109 -5.21 -28.77 19.01
CA ARG A 109 -4.31 -27.89 19.76
C ARG A 109 -2.88 -28.39 19.66
N LEU A 110 -1.93 -27.44 19.51
CA LEU A 110 -0.51 -27.79 19.53
C LEU A 110 -0.10 -28.24 20.93
N PRO A 111 0.74 -29.30 21.05
CA PRO A 111 1.28 -29.72 22.33
C PRO A 111 2.41 -28.81 22.76
N ASP A 112 2.69 -28.70 24.06
CA ASP A 112 3.87 -28.04 24.56
C ASP A 112 5.13 -28.82 24.15
N LEU A 113 6.17 -28.11 23.69
CA LEU A 113 7.48 -28.66 23.35
C LEU A 113 8.58 -27.84 24.02
N ASP A 114 9.62 -28.53 24.50
CA ASP A 114 10.82 -27.88 25.06
C ASP A 114 11.77 -27.36 23.97
N ASP A 115 11.68 -27.91 22.74
CA ASP A 115 12.55 -27.53 21.61
C ASP A 115 11.75 -27.45 20.31
N PHE A 116 11.75 -26.28 19.69
CA PHE A 116 11.04 -25.95 18.45
C PHE A 116 11.92 -26.08 17.18
N ALA A 117 13.22 -26.41 17.34
CA ALA A 117 14.09 -26.58 16.19
C ALA A 117 13.71 -27.85 15.40
N PRO A 118 13.86 -27.88 14.07
CA PRO A 118 13.72 -29.09 13.29
C PRO A 118 14.66 -30.20 13.83
N ALA A 119 14.15 -31.42 13.94
CA ALA A 119 15.02 -32.54 14.29
C ALA A 119 16.04 -32.74 13.15
N ARG A 120 17.33 -32.70 13.50
CA ARG A 120 18.38 -33.10 12.56
C ARG A 120 18.53 -34.61 12.66
N ASP A 121 18.16 -35.29 11.61
CA ASP A 121 18.60 -36.66 11.46
C ASP A 121 20.12 -36.68 11.17
N LEU A 122 20.84 -37.64 11.68
CA LEU A 122 22.28 -37.80 11.43
C LEU A 122 22.58 -38.20 9.97
N ASP A 123 21.54 -38.55 9.22
CA ASP A 123 21.62 -38.83 7.79
C ASP A 123 21.23 -37.58 6.99
N GLU A 124 22.21 -36.96 6.34
CA GLU A 124 22.01 -35.78 5.48
C GLU A 124 21.05 -36.00 4.29
N SER A 125 20.72 -37.29 4.01
CA SER A 125 19.78 -37.68 2.95
C SER A 125 18.34 -37.84 3.43
N ALA A 126 18.08 -37.76 4.73
CA ALA A 126 16.73 -37.89 5.29
C ALA A 126 15.94 -36.58 5.21
N ASP A 127 14.64 -36.69 4.96
CA ASP A 127 13.73 -35.56 4.99
C ASP A 127 13.72 -34.91 6.39
N PRO A 128 13.61 -33.55 6.48
CA PRO A 128 13.54 -32.87 7.75
C PRO A 128 12.37 -33.37 8.60
N VAL A 129 12.63 -33.78 9.82
CA VAL A 129 11.60 -34.23 10.76
C VAL A 129 10.94 -33.03 11.40
N PRO A 130 9.59 -32.85 11.30
CA PRO A 130 8.88 -31.75 11.93
C PRO A 130 9.06 -31.75 13.46
N PRO A 131 9.13 -30.55 14.11
CA PRO A 131 9.24 -30.48 15.57
C PRO A 131 8.13 -31.25 16.31
N LEU A 132 6.89 -31.18 15.80
CA LEU A 132 5.73 -31.88 16.37
C LEU A 132 5.89 -33.42 16.41
N ALA A 133 6.69 -33.99 15.53
CA ALA A 133 6.96 -35.44 15.53
C ALA A 133 7.66 -35.92 16.80
N ARG A 134 8.20 -35.02 17.64
CA ARG A 134 8.81 -35.37 18.95
C ARG A 134 7.77 -35.63 20.03
N ALA A 135 6.57 -35.06 19.91
CA ALA A 135 5.47 -35.21 20.87
C ALA A 135 4.73 -36.53 20.60
N GLN A 136 5.34 -37.70 20.89
CA GLN A 136 4.80 -39.00 20.52
C GLN A 136 3.38 -39.22 21.10
N ASP A 137 3.13 -38.81 22.36
CA ASP A 137 1.81 -38.93 22.99
C ASP A 137 0.73 -38.07 22.32
N TRP A 138 1.14 -36.99 21.61
CA TRP A 138 0.23 -36.18 20.81
C TRP A 138 0.10 -36.71 19.38
N VAL A 139 1.18 -37.27 18.82
CA VAL A 139 1.20 -37.82 17.46
C VAL A 139 0.39 -39.09 17.37
N ASP A 140 0.65 -40.06 18.27
CA ASP A 140 -0.02 -41.35 18.27
C ASP A 140 -1.28 -41.26 19.14
N VAL A 141 -2.44 -41.32 18.52
CA VAL A 141 -3.74 -41.07 19.19
C VAL A 141 -4.71 -42.20 18.90
N GLU A 142 -5.54 -42.54 19.91
CA GLU A 142 -6.68 -43.44 19.74
C GLU A 142 -7.97 -42.64 19.63
N LEU A 143 -8.66 -42.75 18.50
CA LEU A 143 -9.89 -42.01 18.19
C LEU A 143 -10.97 -42.98 17.70
N ASP A 144 -12.24 -42.63 18.03
CA ASP A 144 -13.40 -43.27 17.43
C ASP A 144 -14.00 -42.33 16.38
N LEU A 145 -13.70 -42.59 15.12
CA LEU A 145 -14.19 -41.82 13.99
C LEU A 145 -15.46 -42.41 13.36
N GLY A 146 -16.20 -43.25 14.13
CA GLY A 146 -17.47 -43.84 13.72
C GLY A 146 -17.44 -45.35 13.52
N ASP A 147 -16.24 -45.99 13.54
CA ASP A 147 -16.03 -47.42 13.36
C ASP A 147 -15.48 -48.12 14.64
N GLY A 148 -15.58 -47.45 15.78
CA GLY A 148 -14.96 -47.83 17.05
C GLY A 148 -13.52 -47.31 17.22
N PRO A 149 -12.97 -47.39 18.46
CA PRO A 149 -11.64 -46.88 18.76
C PRO A 149 -10.56 -47.57 17.93
N ARG A 150 -9.75 -46.74 17.25
CA ARG A 150 -8.60 -47.19 16.43
C ARG A 150 -7.40 -46.27 16.65
N ARG A 151 -6.21 -46.75 16.33
CA ARG A 151 -4.98 -45.99 16.37
C ARG A 151 -4.82 -45.19 15.10
N TYR A 152 -4.44 -43.92 15.28
CA TYR A 152 -4.14 -42.98 14.22
C TYR A 152 -2.86 -42.22 14.55
N ARG A 153 -2.24 -41.62 13.50
CA ARG A 153 -1.13 -40.69 13.65
C ARG A 153 -1.55 -39.33 13.17
N ARG A 154 -1.39 -38.29 14.02
CA ARG A 154 -1.68 -36.90 13.61
C ARG A 154 -0.70 -36.43 12.56
N GLU A 155 -1.17 -35.55 11.66
CA GLU A 155 -0.29 -34.77 10.81
C GLU A 155 0.63 -33.90 11.68
N THR A 156 1.94 -33.93 11.41
CA THR A 156 2.97 -33.23 12.20
C THR A 156 3.47 -31.93 11.53
N ASN A 157 3.05 -31.65 10.31
CA ASN A 157 3.24 -30.38 9.67
C ASN A 157 2.16 -29.39 10.14
N THR A 158 2.46 -28.10 10.00
CA THR A 158 1.50 -27.02 10.26
C THR A 158 1.33 -26.14 9.03
N MET A 159 0.37 -25.22 9.09
CA MET A 159 0.08 -24.21 8.07
C MET A 159 0.55 -22.82 8.52
N PRO A 160 1.86 -22.54 8.61
CA PRO A 160 2.36 -21.25 9.08
C PRO A 160 2.13 -20.15 8.05
N GLN A 161 2.14 -18.89 8.52
CA GLN A 161 2.10 -17.69 7.71
C GLN A 161 0.74 -17.47 7.00
N TRP A 162 0.66 -17.79 5.70
CA TRP A 162 -0.44 -17.35 4.83
C TRP A 162 -1.78 -17.99 5.15
N ALA A 163 -1.84 -19.18 5.73
CA ALA A 163 -3.10 -19.84 6.02
C ALA A 163 -3.94 -19.07 7.05
N GLY A 164 -3.36 -18.68 8.18
CA GLY A 164 -4.05 -17.86 9.17
C GLY A 164 -4.34 -16.45 8.66
N SER A 165 -3.38 -15.83 7.97
CA SER A 165 -3.55 -14.48 7.43
C SER A 165 -4.56 -14.38 6.29
N CYS A 166 -4.96 -15.51 5.66
CA CYS A 166 -5.93 -15.51 4.57
C CYS A 166 -7.34 -15.02 4.96
N TRP A 167 -7.69 -15.10 6.22
CA TRP A 167 -9.05 -14.82 6.69
C TRP A 167 -9.10 -13.94 7.96
N TYR A 168 -7.97 -13.42 8.43
CA TYR A 168 -7.90 -12.64 9.67
C TYR A 168 -8.86 -11.45 9.68
N TYR A 169 -9.07 -10.79 8.53
CA TYR A 169 -9.97 -9.65 8.37
C TYR A 169 -11.43 -10.02 8.66
N LEU A 170 -11.83 -11.28 8.46
CA LEU A 170 -13.15 -11.79 8.86
C LEU A 170 -13.19 -12.01 10.36
N ARG A 171 -12.17 -12.67 10.94
CA ARG A 171 -12.11 -12.90 12.39
C ARG A 171 -12.06 -11.60 13.20
N TYR A 172 -11.45 -10.54 12.67
CA TYR A 172 -11.42 -9.23 13.33
C TYR A 172 -12.80 -8.59 13.51
N LEU A 173 -13.76 -8.97 12.69
CA LEU A 173 -15.14 -8.48 12.82
C LEU A 173 -15.84 -9.04 14.06
N ASP A 174 -15.48 -10.28 14.46
CA ASP A 174 -16.14 -11.02 15.53
C ASP A 174 -15.12 -11.94 16.25
N PRO A 175 -14.16 -11.34 16.98
CA PRO A 175 -12.98 -12.07 17.48
C PRO A 175 -13.29 -13.05 18.61
N GLU A 176 -14.39 -12.86 19.35
CA GLU A 176 -14.78 -13.66 20.49
C GLU A 176 -15.80 -14.78 20.14
N ASN A 177 -16.12 -14.95 18.88
CA ASN A 177 -17.09 -15.95 18.43
C ASN A 177 -16.47 -17.37 18.43
N ASP A 178 -16.88 -18.21 19.37
CA ASP A 178 -16.41 -19.59 19.47
C ASP A 178 -17.22 -20.59 18.63
N GLU A 179 -18.37 -20.18 18.08
CA GLU A 179 -19.29 -21.05 17.36
C GLU A 179 -19.14 -20.99 15.83
N ALA A 180 -18.68 -19.86 15.31
CA ALA A 180 -18.57 -19.62 13.87
C ALA A 180 -17.30 -18.85 13.52
N LEU A 181 -16.92 -18.90 12.22
CA LEU A 181 -15.84 -18.10 11.64
C LEU A 181 -16.07 -16.60 11.91
N VAL A 182 -17.29 -16.15 11.72
CA VAL A 182 -17.83 -14.81 11.98
C VAL A 182 -19.36 -14.92 12.01
N ASP A 183 -20.04 -14.12 12.83
CA ASP A 183 -21.49 -14.03 12.78
C ASP A 183 -21.96 -13.49 11.43
N PRO A 184 -22.93 -14.11 10.74
CA PRO A 184 -23.37 -13.69 9.41
C PRO A 184 -24.00 -12.29 9.35
N GLU A 185 -24.56 -11.77 10.46
CA GLU A 185 -25.11 -10.41 10.49
C GLU A 185 -23.99 -9.38 10.63
N VAL A 186 -22.98 -9.70 11.46
CA VAL A 186 -21.78 -8.88 11.64
C VAL A 186 -20.99 -8.83 10.33
N GLU A 187 -20.80 -9.97 9.67
CA GLU A 187 -20.15 -10.04 8.35
C GLU A 187 -20.89 -9.16 7.33
N ARG A 188 -22.20 -9.32 7.20
CA ARG A 188 -23.02 -8.55 6.26
C ARG A 188 -22.98 -7.06 6.52
N TYR A 189 -22.90 -6.65 7.79
CA TYR A 189 -22.79 -5.24 8.16
C TYR A 189 -21.47 -4.63 7.70
N TRP A 190 -20.35 -5.31 7.98
CA TRP A 190 -19.01 -4.78 7.70
C TRP A 190 -18.55 -4.99 6.26
N MET A 191 -18.85 -6.15 5.67
CA MET A 191 -18.43 -6.46 4.29
C MET A 191 -19.39 -5.89 3.24
N ARG A 192 -20.64 -5.56 3.62
CA ARG A 192 -21.66 -5.02 2.73
C ARG A 192 -21.84 -5.89 1.46
N SER A 193 -21.78 -5.25 0.26
CA SER A 193 -21.87 -5.95 -1.04
C SER A 193 -20.51 -6.17 -1.70
N ASP A 194 -19.46 -5.51 -1.25
CA ASP A 194 -18.21 -5.36 -2.00
C ASP A 194 -16.95 -5.87 -1.27
N GLY A 195 -17.08 -6.29 -0.01
CA GLY A 195 -15.95 -6.69 0.84
C GLY A 195 -15.39 -5.53 1.69
N VAL A 196 -14.16 -5.67 2.18
CA VAL A 196 -13.48 -4.64 2.97
C VAL A 196 -13.35 -3.35 2.16
N ASP A 197 -13.84 -2.22 2.67
CA ASP A 197 -13.91 -0.94 1.96
C ASP A 197 -12.54 -0.48 1.41
N LEU A 198 -11.48 -0.58 2.22
CA LEU A 198 -10.13 -0.21 1.84
C LEU A 198 -9.12 -1.16 2.47
N TYR A 199 -8.31 -1.79 1.63
CA TYR A 199 -7.22 -2.66 2.04
C TYR A 199 -5.87 -2.09 1.60
N VAL A 200 -5.01 -1.76 2.58
CA VAL A 200 -3.72 -1.10 2.34
C VAL A 200 -2.60 -2.08 2.63
N GLY A 201 -1.68 -2.25 1.70
CA GLY A 201 -0.54 -3.16 1.88
C GLY A 201 0.49 -3.05 0.77
N GLY A 202 1.74 -3.43 1.07
CA GLY A 202 2.85 -3.35 0.13
C GLY A 202 2.64 -4.20 -1.12
N VAL A 203 3.16 -3.74 -2.24
CA VAL A 203 3.04 -4.41 -3.54
C VAL A 203 3.63 -5.83 -3.56
N GLU A 204 4.58 -6.14 -2.67
CA GLU A 204 5.14 -7.49 -2.49
C GLU A 204 4.10 -8.54 -2.13
N HIS A 205 2.98 -8.13 -1.53
CA HIS A 205 1.90 -9.02 -1.17
C HIS A 205 0.98 -9.38 -2.35
N ALA A 206 1.12 -8.73 -3.50
CA ALA A 206 0.32 -9.00 -4.70
C ALA A 206 0.43 -10.47 -5.17
N VAL A 207 1.61 -11.06 -5.03
CA VAL A 207 1.88 -12.46 -5.42
C VAL A 207 1.95 -13.44 -4.23
N LEU A 208 1.72 -12.95 -3.01
CA LEU A 208 1.77 -13.73 -1.77
C LEU A 208 0.42 -13.67 -1.07
N HIS A 209 0.31 -12.91 0.02
CA HIS A 209 -0.87 -12.81 0.86
C HIS A 209 -2.17 -12.52 0.07
N LEU A 210 -2.15 -11.57 -0.86
CA LEU A 210 -3.37 -11.16 -1.57
C LEU A 210 -3.95 -12.25 -2.47
N LEU A 211 -3.09 -13.06 -3.12
CA LEU A 211 -3.56 -14.21 -3.89
C LEU A 211 -4.21 -15.27 -3.00
N TYR A 212 -3.57 -15.57 -1.87
CA TYR A 212 -4.08 -16.58 -0.93
C TYR A 212 -5.37 -16.11 -0.25
N ALA A 213 -5.42 -14.84 0.21
CA ALA A 213 -6.60 -14.26 0.82
C ALA A 213 -7.79 -14.28 -0.16
N ARG A 214 -7.57 -13.87 -1.41
CA ARG A 214 -8.61 -13.87 -2.44
C ARG A 214 -9.09 -15.30 -2.77
N PHE A 215 -8.16 -16.25 -2.94
CA PHE A 215 -8.52 -17.64 -3.20
C PHE A 215 -9.32 -18.24 -2.04
N TRP A 216 -8.84 -18.04 -0.81
CA TRP A 216 -9.51 -18.50 0.41
C TRP A 216 -10.91 -17.93 0.55
N HIS A 217 -11.05 -16.62 0.33
CA HIS A 217 -12.34 -15.94 0.38
C HIS A 217 -13.34 -16.49 -0.65
N LYS A 218 -12.88 -16.76 -1.88
CA LYS A 218 -13.72 -17.38 -2.91
C LYS A 218 -14.19 -18.79 -2.52
N VAL A 219 -13.33 -19.58 -1.89
CA VAL A 219 -13.75 -20.88 -1.35
C VAL A 219 -14.79 -20.73 -0.25
N LEU A 220 -14.60 -19.76 0.67
CA LEU A 220 -15.60 -19.47 1.71
C LEU A 220 -16.94 -18.99 1.11
N TYR A 221 -16.89 -18.20 0.06
CA TYR A 221 -18.07 -17.75 -0.68
C TYR A 221 -18.80 -18.93 -1.35
N ASP A 222 -18.08 -19.80 -2.05
CA ASP A 222 -18.65 -20.99 -2.68
C ASP A 222 -19.29 -21.96 -1.66
N LEU A 223 -18.75 -21.99 -0.44
CA LEU A 223 -19.28 -22.78 0.69
C LEU A 223 -20.40 -22.05 1.45
N GLY A 224 -20.68 -20.78 1.15
CA GLY A 224 -21.74 -19.98 1.79
C GLY A 224 -21.39 -19.42 3.16
N TYR A 225 -20.12 -19.31 3.52
CA TYR A 225 -19.67 -18.74 4.79
C TYR A 225 -19.55 -17.20 4.77
N VAL A 226 -19.40 -16.60 3.58
CA VAL A 226 -19.32 -15.15 3.39
C VAL A 226 -20.27 -14.70 2.29
N GLY A 227 -20.72 -13.45 2.37
CA GLY A 227 -21.72 -12.87 1.49
C GLY A 227 -21.17 -12.27 0.19
N THR A 228 -19.85 -12.03 0.11
CA THR A 228 -19.22 -11.34 -1.02
C THR A 228 -18.29 -12.26 -1.81
N PRO A 229 -18.24 -12.16 -3.17
CA PRO A 229 -17.36 -12.99 -3.99
C PRO A 229 -15.90 -12.50 -4.00
N GLU A 230 -15.64 -11.27 -3.56
CA GLU A 230 -14.31 -10.68 -3.47
C GLU A 230 -14.05 -10.16 -2.04
N PRO A 231 -12.83 -10.32 -1.51
CA PRO A 231 -12.53 -9.94 -0.14
C PRO A 231 -12.42 -8.42 0.07
N PHE A 232 -11.99 -7.67 -0.96
CA PHE A 232 -11.64 -6.26 -0.85
C PHE A 232 -12.30 -5.45 -1.96
N ALA A 233 -13.03 -4.39 -1.60
CA ALA A 233 -13.64 -3.44 -2.52
C ALA A 233 -12.57 -2.56 -3.20
N ARG A 234 -11.61 -2.09 -2.42
CA ARG A 234 -10.51 -1.27 -2.90
C ARG A 234 -9.18 -1.73 -2.31
N LEU A 235 -8.21 -2.00 -3.17
CA LEU A 235 -6.83 -2.28 -2.80
C LEU A 235 -5.96 -1.05 -3.10
N PHE A 236 -5.13 -0.67 -2.14
CA PHE A 236 -4.14 0.38 -2.31
C PHE A 236 -2.75 -0.14 -1.93
N ASN A 237 -1.80 -0.10 -2.87
CA ASN A 237 -0.42 -0.48 -2.61
C ASN A 237 0.46 0.76 -2.44
N GLN A 238 1.20 0.82 -1.33
CA GLN A 238 2.20 1.86 -1.13
C GLN A 238 3.44 1.57 -1.98
N GLY A 239 4.10 2.67 -2.40
CA GLY A 239 5.45 2.60 -2.97
C GLY A 239 6.49 2.21 -1.92
N TYR A 240 7.66 1.78 -2.38
CA TYR A 240 8.77 1.44 -1.49
C TYR A 240 9.47 2.68 -0.94
N VAL A 241 9.72 2.69 0.35
CA VAL A 241 10.75 3.54 0.92
C VAL A 241 12.10 2.89 0.62
N GLN A 242 12.92 3.58 -0.18
CA GLN A 242 14.23 3.13 -0.59
C GLN A 242 15.30 3.81 0.24
N ALA A 243 16.42 3.14 0.45
CA ALA A 243 17.59 3.75 1.08
C ALA A 243 18.86 3.43 0.28
N ALA A 244 19.89 4.26 0.50
CA ALA A 244 21.19 4.00 -0.08
C ALA A 244 21.74 2.68 0.48
N ALA A 245 22.15 1.78 -0.39
CA ALA A 245 22.83 0.54 -0.08
C ALA A 245 24.23 0.58 -0.69
N TYR A 246 25.19 -0.01 0.02
CA TYR A 246 26.59 0.06 -0.39
C TYR A 246 27.18 -1.33 -0.51
N THR A 247 27.93 -1.58 -1.58
CA THR A 247 28.60 -2.85 -1.83
C THR A 247 30.11 -2.66 -1.86
N ASP A 248 30.84 -3.60 -1.26
CA ASP A 248 32.29 -3.68 -1.38
C ASP A 248 32.72 -4.15 -2.80
N GLU A 249 34.04 -4.22 -3.04
CA GLU A 249 34.60 -4.65 -4.33
C GLU A 249 34.21 -6.11 -4.71
N ARG A 250 33.82 -6.92 -3.74
CA ARG A 250 33.37 -8.32 -3.96
C ARG A 250 31.86 -8.42 -4.20
N GLY A 251 31.13 -7.29 -4.10
CA GLY A 251 29.70 -7.23 -4.27
C GLY A 251 28.88 -7.55 -3.00
N PHE A 252 29.51 -7.64 -1.82
CA PHE A 252 28.80 -7.85 -0.57
C PHE A 252 28.32 -6.52 0.01
N TYR A 253 27.10 -6.51 0.53
CA TYR A 253 26.54 -5.33 1.21
C TYR A 253 27.23 -5.08 2.54
N VAL A 254 27.56 -3.81 2.80
CA VAL A 254 28.10 -3.30 4.07
C VAL A 254 27.06 -2.46 4.79
N GLU A 255 27.19 -2.28 6.11
CA GLU A 255 26.26 -1.48 6.90
C GLU A 255 26.28 -0.02 6.43
N ALA A 256 25.12 0.51 6.04
CA ALA A 256 25.01 1.86 5.50
C ALA A 256 25.37 2.94 6.54
N SER A 257 25.15 2.67 7.82
CA SER A 257 25.51 3.55 8.96
C SER A 257 27.02 3.69 9.18
N GLU A 258 27.82 2.73 8.69
CA GLU A 258 29.28 2.72 8.83
C GLU A 258 30.01 3.31 7.61
N VAL A 259 29.22 3.77 6.60
CA VAL A 259 29.79 4.30 5.36
C VAL A 259 30.04 5.80 5.49
N GLU A 260 31.28 6.19 5.24
CA GLU A 260 31.72 7.58 5.27
C GLU A 260 31.75 8.16 3.83
N ARG A 261 31.41 9.45 3.74
CA ARG A 261 31.46 10.19 2.48
C ARG A 261 32.65 11.15 2.45
N TYR A 262 33.50 11.02 1.42
CA TYR A 262 34.59 11.96 1.12
C TYR A 262 34.41 12.52 -0.32
N GLY A 263 33.94 13.74 -0.41
CA GLY A 263 33.57 14.34 -1.70
C GLY A 263 32.40 13.59 -2.35
N ASP A 264 32.62 13.06 -3.55
CA ASP A 264 31.64 12.26 -4.30
C ASP A 264 31.87 10.75 -4.19
N ARG A 265 32.72 10.31 -3.28
CA ARG A 265 33.07 8.90 -3.06
C ARG A 265 32.62 8.43 -1.67
N TRP A 266 32.35 7.14 -1.59
CA TRP A 266 31.87 6.47 -0.38
C TRP A 266 32.88 5.42 0.06
N PHE A 267 33.12 5.29 1.36
CA PHE A 267 34.10 4.41 1.94
C PHE A 267 33.53 3.68 3.16
N HIS A 268 33.90 2.41 3.32
CA HIS A 268 33.64 1.60 4.51
C HIS A 268 34.98 1.04 4.97
N ASP A 269 35.37 1.26 6.21
CA ASP A 269 36.70 0.91 6.76
C ASP A 269 37.86 1.39 5.87
N GLY A 270 37.77 2.62 5.34
CA GLY A 270 38.78 3.21 4.46
C GLY A 270 38.87 2.61 3.06
N ARG A 271 37.98 1.67 2.69
CA ARG A 271 37.91 1.06 1.36
C ARG A 271 36.76 1.63 0.55
N PRO A 272 36.94 1.86 -0.75
CA PRO A 272 35.89 2.40 -1.59
C PRO A 272 34.72 1.41 -1.71
N VAL A 273 33.50 1.94 -1.66
CA VAL A 273 32.26 1.17 -1.86
C VAL A 273 31.40 1.80 -2.93
N THR A 274 30.60 0.98 -3.59
CA THR A 274 29.66 1.41 -4.64
C THR A 274 28.29 1.64 -4.06
N ARG A 275 27.74 2.84 -4.28
CA ARG A 275 26.39 3.22 -3.84
C ARG A 275 25.34 2.84 -4.84
N SER A 276 24.27 2.24 -4.37
CA SER A 276 23.02 2.00 -5.11
C SER A 276 21.82 2.39 -4.26
N TYR A 277 20.61 2.40 -4.83
CA TYR A 277 19.37 2.55 -4.07
C TYR A 277 18.57 1.26 -4.17
N GLY A 278 17.98 0.84 -3.07
CA GLY A 278 17.12 -0.34 -3.01
C GLY A 278 16.08 -0.24 -1.90
N LYS A 279 15.13 -1.17 -1.89
CA LYS A 279 14.15 -1.28 -0.80
C LYS A 279 14.89 -1.31 0.54
N MET A 280 14.45 -0.46 1.48
CA MET A 280 15.00 -0.44 2.83
C MET A 280 14.79 -1.80 3.50
N GLY A 281 15.85 -2.38 4.07
CA GLY A 281 15.75 -3.67 4.74
C GLY A 281 17.08 -4.30 5.12
N LYS A 282 17.00 -5.33 5.98
CA LYS A 282 18.17 -6.01 6.55
C LYS A 282 19.08 -6.67 5.51
N SER A 283 18.52 -7.18 4.42
CA SER A 283 19.30 -7.86 3.35
C SER A 283 20.24 -6.93 2.60
N LEU A 284 19.89 -5.65 2.49
CA LEU A 284 20.71 -4.61 1.85
C LEU A 284 21.53 -3.82 2.87
N LYS A 285 21.38 -4.12 4.18
CA LYS A 285 22.06 -3.43 5.28
C LYS A 285 21.88 -1.91 5.24
N ASN A 286 20.70 -1.45 4.84
CA ASN A 286 20.35 -0.04 4.64
C ASN A 286 19.10 0.37 5.44
N SER A 287 18.73 -0.41 6.47
CA SER A 287 17.57 -0.09 7.30
C SER A 287 17.86 1.06 8.25
N VAL A 288 16.87 1.93 8.43
CA VAL A 288 16.83 2.96 9.48
C VAL A 288 15.81 2.50 10.51
N ALA A 289 16.22 2.42 11.78
CA ALA A 289 15.32 2.04 12.85
C ALA A 289 14.37 3.21 13.17
N PRO A 290 13.05 2.99 13.22
CA PRO A 290 12.09 4.03 13.61
C PRO A 290 12.40 4.63 14.99
N ASP A 291 12.87 3.80 15.94
CA ASP A 291 13.20 4.22 17.30
C ASP A 291 14.25 5.34 17.33
N GLU A 292 15.30 5.26 16.52
CA GLU A 292 16.34 6.30 16.42
C GLU A 292 15.76 7.65 15.97
N ILE A 293 14.79 7.63 15.09
CA ILE A 293 14.11 8.84 14.61
C ILE A 293 13.14 9.37 15.66
N ILE A 294 12.40 8.47 16.31
CA ILE A 294 11.44 8.82 17.36
C ILE A 294 12.18 9.45 18.56
N ASP A 295 13.29 8.87 18.98
CA ASP A 295 14.11 9.38 20.07
C ASP A 295 14.70 10.76 19.75
N SER A 296 15.07 11.00 18.49
CA SER A 296 15.72 12.24 18.07
C SER A 296 14.73 13.37 17.73
N TYR A 297 13.57 13.04 17.15
CA TYR A 297 12.65 14.03 16.55
C TYR A 297 11.20 13.88 17.01
N GLY A 298 10.84 12.79 17.68
CA GLY A 298 9.48 12.46 18.10
C GLY A 298 8.66 11.70 17.05
N ALA A 299 7.67 10.95 17.52
CA ALA A 299 6.83 10.10 16.69
C ALA A 299 6.03 10.90 15.65
N ASP A 300 5.50 12.07 16.00
CA ASP A 300 4.73 12.91 15.07
C ASP A 300 5.58 13.43 13.90
N THR A 301 6.86 13.70 14.16
CA THR A 301 7.80 14.10 13.10
C THR A 301 8.04 12.95 12.12
N LEU A 302 8.23 11.72 12.62
CA LEU A 302 8.38 10.53 11.77
C LEU A 302 7.12 10.30 10.92
N ARG A 303 5.94 10.29 11.54
CA ARG A 303 4.65 10.11 10.85
C ARG A 303 4.45 11.13 9.73
N LEU A 304 4.62 12.41 10.03
CA LEU A 304 4.50 13.47 9.03
C LEU A 304 5.53 13.35 7.92
N TYR A 305 6.77 12.98 8.26
CA TYR A 305 7.82 12.81 7.27
C TYR A 305 7.49 11.70 6.27
N GLU A 306 7.08 10.53 6.75
CA GLU A 306 6.70 9.42 5.87
C GLU A 306 5.51 9.76 4.96
N LEU A 307 4.50 10.46 5.50
CA LEU A 307 3.32 10.87 4.74
C LEU A 307 3.59 12.03 3.78
N PHE A 308 4.60 12.87 4.08
CA PHE A 308 4.96 14.03 3.24
C PHE A 308 5.97 13.71 2.14
N LEU A 309 6.75 12.64 2.31
CA LEU A 309 7.90 12.31 1.46
C LEU A 309 7.55 12.24 -0.04
N ALA A 310 6.37 11.70 -0.39
CA ALA A 310 5.86 11.59 -1.76
C ALA A 310 4.37 11.22 -1.78
N PRO A 311 3.71 11.19 -2.96
CA PRO A 311 2.48 10.43 -3.13
C PRO A 311 2.68 9.00 -2.63
N LEU A 312 1.68 8.50 -1.86
CA LEU A 312 1.81 7.25 -1.11
C LEU A 312 2.08 6.01 -2.00
N ASP A 313 1.66 6.04 -3.26
CA ASP A 313 1.84 4.97 -4.26
C ASP A 313 3.17 5.03 -5.02
N GLN A 314 4.06 5.97 -4.70
CA GLN A 314 5.33 6.16 -5.39
C GLN A 314 6.53 5.76 -4.53
N ASP A 315 7.50 5.11 -5.16
CA ASP A 315 8.81 4.83 -4.56
C ASP A 315 9.59 6.12 -4.30
N ARG A 316 10.22 6.23 -3.13
CA ARG A 316 11.04 7.39 -2.77
C ARG A 316 12.25 6.99 -1.92
N PRO A 317 13.40 7.65 -2.16
CA PRO A 317 14.56 7.48 -1.30
C PRO A 317 14.34 8.18 0.05
N TRP A 318 14.74 7.51 1.11
CA TRP A 318 14.83 8.07 2.44
C TRP A 318 15.93 9.13 2.50
N ASP A 319 15.59 10.28 3.10
CA ASP A 319 16.53 11.37 3.36
C ASP A 319 16.37 11.87 4.80
N THR A 320 17.25 11.43 5.68
CA THR A 320 17.21 11.82 7.10
C THR A 320 17.34 13.33 7.28
N GLN A 321 18.02 14.06 6.38
CA GLN A 321 18.16 15.50 6.49
C GLN A 321 16.84 16.25 6.24
N ALA A 322 15.97 15.70 5.40
CA ALA A 322 14.65 16.29 5.12
C ALA A 322 13.72 16.25 6.33
N ILE A 323 13.93 15.34 7.30
CA ILE A 323 13.17 15.23 8.55
C ILE A 323 13.22 16.54 9.35
N VAL A 324 14.36 17.23 9.35
CA VAL A 324 14.54 18.52 10.06
C VAL A 324 13.52 19.57 9.56
N GLY A 325 13.15 19.53 8.28
CA GLY A 325 12.12 20.42 7.71
C GLY A 325 10.76 20.20 8.35
N ILE A 326 10.40 18.95 8.58
CA ILE A 326 9.14 18.55 9.23
C ILE A 326 9.16 18.91 10.73
N ALA A 327 10.25 18.61 11.43
CA ALA A 327 10.39 19.02 12.84
C ALA A 327 10.21 20.53 13.01
N ARG A 328 10.82 21.33 12.12
CA ARG A 328 10.64 22.81 12.11
C ARG A 328 9.20 23.23 11.80
N PHE A 329 8.47 22.46 10.99
CA PHE A 329 7.06 22.72 10.76
C PHE A 329 6.23 22.53 12.03
N LEU A 330 6.40 21.42 12.76
CA LEU A 330 5.72 21.18 14.03
C LEU A 330 6.07 22.24 15.08
N GLN A 331 7.34 22.66 15.17
CA GLN A 331 7.76 23.78 16.02
C GLN A 331 7.07 25.10 15.62
N ARG A 332 6.87 25.35 14.32
CA ARG A 332 6.11 26.54 13.88
C ARG A 332 4.64 26.46 14.26
N VAL A 333 4.02 25.27 14.16
CA VAL A 333 2.65 25.06 14.65
C VAL A 333 2.56 25.41 16.13
N TRP A 334 3.47 24.85 16.94
CA TRP A 334 3.54 25.16 18.36
C TRP A 334 3.61 26.65 18.64
N ARG A 335 4.60 27.36 18.06
CA ARG A 335 4.84 28.80 18.25
C ARG A 335 3.71 29.70 17.71
N THR A 336 2.88 29.17 16.82
CA THR A 336 1.70 29.89 16.33
C THR A 336 0.58 29.88 17.34
N LEU A 337 0.50 28.84 18.19
CA LEU A 337 -0.61 28.61 19.10
C LEU A 337 -0.23 28.74 20.58
N VAL A 338 1.06 28.66 20.92
CA VAL A 338 1.55 28.71 22.30
C VAL A 338 2.69 29.71 22.41
N ASP A 339 2.63 30.57 23.42
CA ASP A 339 3.73 31.43 23.83
C ASP A 339 4.80 30.57 24.53
N GLU A 340 6.01 30.52 23.98
CA GLU A 340 7.09 29.63 24.48
C GLU A 340 7.62 30.05 25.87
N ASP A 341 7.53 31.35 26.21
CA ASP A 341 8.04 31.86 27.47
C ASP A 341 7.10 31.56 28.64
N THR A 342 5.78 31.61 28.38
CA THR A 342 4.75 31.43 29.41
C THR A 342 4.06 30.07 29.36
N GLY A 343 4.12 29.36 28.21
CA GLY A 343 3.38 28.12 27.97
C GLY A 343 1.87 28.32 27.80
N VAL A 344 1.40 29.57 27.75
CA VAL A 344 -0.01 29.90 27.62
C VAL A 344 -0.43 29.92 26.15
N PRO A 345 -1.68 29.53 25.80
CA PRO A 345 -2.16 29.65 24.43
C PRO A 345 -2.09 31.11 23.90
N ALA A 346 -1.41 31.28 22.78
CA ALA A 346 -1.29 32.57 22.08
C ALA A 346 -2.47 32.80 21.14
N VAL A 347 -3.70 32.65 21.66
CA VAL A 347 -4.95 32.78 20.89
C VAL A 347 -5.76 33.98 21.36
N ALA A 348 -6.55 34.55 20.45
CA ALA A 348 -7.42 35.66 20.71
C ALA A 348 -8.87 35.33 20.36
N ASP A 349 -9.79 35.82 21.16
CA ASP A 349 -11.23 35.68 20.92
C ASP A 349 -11.69 36.79 19.92
N ARG A 350 -11.32 36.61 18.68
CA ARG A 350 -11.64 37.50 17.55
C ARG A 350 -11.94 36.70 16.29
N TYR A 351 -12.61 37.31 15.36
CA TYR A 351 -12.83 36.73 14.03
C TYR A 351 -11.54 36.80 13.19
N PRO A 352 -11.26 35.78 12.35
CA PRO A 352 -10.20 35.88 11.35
C PRO A 352 -10.49 36.96 10.33
N SER A 353 -9.44 37.46 9.68
CA SER A 353 -9.64 38.30 8.50
C SER A 353 -10.36 37.54 7.39
N PRO A 354 -11.01 38.22 6.43
CA PRO A 354 -11.65 37.54 5.29
C PRO A 354 -10.66 36.65 4.50
N GLU A 355 -9.39 37.04 4.45
CA GLU A 355 -8.32 36.29 3.79
C GLU A 355 -8.00 34.97 4.54
N LEU A 356 -7.85 35.05 5.86
CA LEU A 356 -7.59 33.86 6.69
C LEU A 356 -8.83 32.97 6.77
N GLU A 357 -10.03 33.51 6.83
CA GLU A 357 -11.29 32.78 6.81
C GLU A 357 -11.39 31.90 5.54
N ARG A 358 -11.15 32.53 4.35
CA ARG A 358 -11.11 31.76 3.10
C ARG A 358 -9.99 30.72 3.07
N ALA A 359 -8.83 31.03 3.66
CA ALA A 359 -7.73 30.07 3.76
C ALA A 359 -8.11 28.86 4.62
N LEU A 360 -8.79 29.07 5.75
CA LEU A 360 -9.32 27.99 6.60
C LEU A 360 -10.26 27.07 5.83
N HIS A 361 -11.26 27.63 5.16
CA HIS A 361 -12.25 26.84 4.42
C HIS A 361 -11.61 26.07 3.24
N ARG A 362 -10.71 26.70 2.47
CA ARG A 362 -9.99 26.02 1.39
C ARG A 362 -9.09 24.91 1.91
N THR A 363 -8.41 25.13 3.04
CA THR A 363 -7.55 24.11 3.64
C THR A 363 -8.38 22.94 4.16
N ALA A 364 -9.50 23.19 4.83
CA ALA A 364 -10.37 22.14 5.34
C ALA A 364 -10.92 21.26 4.20
N ASP A 365 -11.37 21.86 3.10
CA ASP A 365 -11.83 21.12 1.92
C ASP A 365 -10.68 20.33 1.25
N ALA A 366 -9.51 20.94 1.10
CA ALA A 366 -8.34 20.27 0.51
C ALA A 366 -7.87 19.09 1.35
N VAL A 367 -7.70 19.28 2.67
CA VAL A 367 -7.23 18.22 3.58
C VAL A 367 -8.24 17.07 3.63
N ARG A 368 -9.54 17.35 3.70
CA ARG A 368 -10.59 16.31 3.66
C ARG A 368 -10.49 15.46 2.39
N ARG A 369 -10.50 16.10 1.22
CA ARG A 369 -10.41 15.41 -0.08
C ARG A 369 -9.12 14.63 -0.24
N ASP A 370 -8.01 15.17 0.25
CA ASP A 370 -6.71 14.54 0.14
C ASP A 370 -6.58 13.32 1.06
N ILE A 371 -7.17 13.37 2.27
CA ILE A 371 -7.27 12.18 3.15
C ILE A 371 -8.09 11.08 2.48
N GLU A 372 -9.27 11.40 1.92
CA GLU A 372 -10.14 10.44 1.24
C GLU A 372 -9.44 9.76 0.05
N ARG A 373 -8.53 10.48 -0.62
CA ARG A 373 -7.76 10.00 -1.77
C ARG A 373 -6.40 9.41 -1.42
N LEU A 374 -6.02 9.44 -0.14
CA LEU A 374 -4.69 9.06 0.35
C LEU A 374 -3.54 9.92 -0.22
N HIS A 375 -3.83 11.19 -0.51
CA HIS A 375 -2.86 12.20 -0.98
C HIS A 375 -2.31 13.00 0.22
N PHE A 376 -1.74 12.32 1.19
CA PHE A 376 -1.32 12.93 2.46
C PHE A 376 -0.27 14.02 2.31
N ASN A 377 0.62 13.90 1.33
CA ASN A 377 1.66 14.90 1.06
C ASN A 377 1.08 16.27 0.66
N THR A 378 0.01 16.31 -0.12
CA THR A 378 -0.67 17.56 -0.48
C THR A 378 -1.50 18.12 0.66
N ALA A 379 -2.14 17.26 1.47
CA ALA A 379 -2.82 17.68 2.69
C ALA A 379 -1.86 18.37 3.66
N ILE A 380 -0.67 17.79 3.90
CA ILE A 380 0.36 18.39 4.76
C ILE A 380 0.87 19.73 4.18
N SER A 381 1.05 19.80 2.86
CA SER A 381 1.40 21.08 2.20
C SER A 381 0.37 22.16 2.45
N ALA A 382 -0.92 21.83 2.35
CA ALA A 382 -2.00 22.78 2.63
C ALA A 382 -2.00 23.25 4.09
N LEU A 383 -1.69 22.36 5.05
CA LEU A 383 -1.51 22.74 6.45
C LEU A 383 -0.31 23.67 6.66
N MET A 384 0.82 23.45 5.96
CA MET A 384 1.99 24.34 6.01
C MET A 384 1.67 25.74 5.49
N GLU A 385 0.89 25.85 4.42
CA GLU A 385 0.41 27.11 3.87
C GLU A 385 -0.53 27.83 4.84
N LEU A 386 -1.46 27.10 5.46
CA LEU A 386 -2.37 27.66 6.47
C LEU A 386 -1.61 28.23 7.67
N VAL A 387 -0.64 27.49 8.23
CA VAL A 387 0.19 27.98 9.35
C VAL A 387 0.94 29.25 8.95
N THR A 388 1.39 29.36 7.71
CA THR A 388 2.04 30.59 7.20
C THR A 388 1.06 31.75 7.15
N ALA A 389 -0.16 31.56 6.69
CA ALA A 389 -1.21 32.59 6.67
C ALA A 389 -1.61 33.02 8.09
N MET A 390 -1.77 32.07 9.02
CA MET A 390 -2.09 32.36 10.43
C MET A 390 -1.00 33.22 11.09
N ARG A 391 0.25 32.93 10.83
CA ARG A 391 1.37 33.71 11.36
C ARG A 391 1.42 35.11 10.79
N ALA A 392 1.22 35.28 9.49
CA ALA A 392 1.17 36.59 8.85
C ALA A 392 0.06 37.46 9.43
N GLU A 393 -1.09 36.89 9.77
CA GLU A 393 -2.18 37.61 10.43
C GLU A 393 -1.86 37.96 11.90
N SER A 394 -1.08 37.12 12.59
CA SER A 394 -0.72 37.32 14.00
C SER A 394 0.41 38.35 14.19
N GLU A 395 1.20 38.69 13.15
CA GLU A 395 2.37 39.59 13.23
C GLU A 395 2.00 41.06 13.59
N GLY A 396 0.76 41.45 13.58
CA GLY A 396 0.32 42.80 13.95
C GLY A 396 -0.68 42.89 15.10
N GLU A 397 -1.16 41.75 15.61
CA GLU A 397 -2.25 41.63 16.55
C GLU A 397 -1.97 40.68 17.71
N ALA A 398 -2.70 40.82 18.81
CA ALA A 398 -2.55 40.00 20.01
C ALA A 398 -3.14 38.59 19.79
N GLY A 399 -2.39 37.68 19.18
CA GLY A 399 -2.68 36.26 19.14
C GLY A 399 -3.44 35.77 17.89
N THR A 400 -3.41 34.44 17.69
CA THR A 400 -4.12 33.75 16.62
C THR A 400 -5.63 33.69 16.91
N PRO A 401 -6.52 33.89 15.92
CA PRO A 401 -7.96 33.70 16.13
C PRO A 401 -8.26 32.29 16.64
N ARG A 402 -9.05 32.19 17.72
CA ARG A 402 -9.35 30.90 18.37
C ARG A 402 -9.92 29.87 17.38
N ILE A 403 -10.86 30.27 16.54
CA ILE A 403 -11.45 29.38 15.53
C ILE A 403 -10.40 28.82 14.56
N ALA A 404 -9.40 29.63 14.19
CA ALA A 404 -8.32 29.18 13.31
C ALA A 404 -7.42 28.17 14.02
N ALA A 405 -7.14 28.38 15.31
CA ALA A 405 -6.40 27.44 16.13
C ALA A 405 -7.14 26.09 16.26
N ASP A 406 -8.42 26.12 16.60
CA ASP A 406 -9.26 24.91 16.73
C ASP A 406 -9.34 24.12 15.41
N TRP A 407 -9.49 24.80 14.29
CA TRP A 407 -9.55 24.15 12.99
C TRP A 407 -8.21 23.52 12.61
N LEU A 408 -7.10 24.26 12.81
CA LEU A 408 -5.76 23.73 12.53
C LEU A 408 -5.49 22.46 13.33
N VAL A 409 -5.78 22.45 14.63
CA VAL A 409 -5.54 21.29 15.50
C VAL A 409 -6.35 20.08 15.06
N ARG A 410 -7.64 20.26 14.74
CA ARG A 410 -8.49 19.15 14.25
C ARG A 410 -8.03 18.61 12.90
N MET A 411 -7.55 19.46 11.99
CA MET A 411 -7.01 19.03 10.69
C MET A 411 -5.63 18.38 10.82
N LEU A 412 -4.85 18.78 11.82
CA LEU A 412 -3.51 18.23 12.08
C LEU A 412 -3.56 16.87 12.79
N ALA A 413 -4.59 16.61 13.60
CA ALA A 413 -4.70 15.43 14.46
C ALA A 413 -4.48 14.09 13.74
N PRO A 414 -5.00 13.82 12.52
CA PRO A 414 -4.72 12.58 11.81
C PRO A 414 -3.24 12.34 11.48
N PHE A 415 -2.46 13.41 11.36
CA PHE A 415 -1.04 13.39 10.96
C PHE A 415 -0.08 13.42 12.14
N ALA A 416 -0.35 14.28 13.13
CA ALA A 416 0.47 14.52 14.32
C ALA A 416 -0.40 14.48 15.59
N PRO A 417 -0.86 13.28 15.99
CA PRO A 417 -1.85 13.13 17.06
C PRO A 417 -1.36 13.60 18.41
N HIS A 418 -0.09 13.38 18.77
CA HIS A 418 0.40 13.77 20.09
C HIS A 418 0.47 15.30 20.24
N LEU A 419 1.00 15.99 19.23
CA LEU A 419 1.02 17.45 19.23
C LEU A 419 -0.40 18.03 19.20
N ALA A 420 -1.28 17.41 18.42
CA ALA A 420 -2.66 17.88 18.32
C ALA A 420 -3.42 17.73 19.64
N GLU A 421 -3.29 16.61 20.36
CA GLU A 421 -3.90 16.42 21.69
C GLU A 421 -3.36 17.43 22.71
N GLU A 422 -2.06 17.63 22.78
CA GLU A 422 -1.45 18.62 23.68
C GLU A 422 -1.94 20.05 23.40
N LEU A 423 -2.02 20.42 22.12
CA LEU A 423 -2.56 21.73 21.74
C LEU A 423 -4.06 21.87 22.03
N TRP A 424 -4.83 20.80 21.82
CA TRP A 424 -6.26 20.75 22.06
C TRP A 424 -6.61 20.94 23.55
N GLU A 425 -5.87 20.24 24.42
CA GLU A 425 -5.98 20.40 25.87
C GLU A 425 -5.62 21.85 26.30
N ARG A 426 -4.51 22.40 25.78
CA ARG A 426 -4.09 23.78 26.10
C ARG A 426 -5.11 24.82 25.61
N LEU A 427 -5.81 24.58 24.52
CA LEU A 427 -6.91 25.43 24.06
C LEU A 427 -8.13 25.36 24.97
N GLY A 428 -8.14 24.51 26.01
CA GLY A 428 -9.17 24.42 27.03
C GLY A 428 -10.28 23.41 26.71
N HIS A 429 -10.04 22.47 25.82
CA HIS A 429 -10.98 21.37 25.55
C HIS A 429 -10.73 20.21 26.54
N GLU A 430 -11.80 19.64 27.09
CA GLU A 430 -11.73 18.56 28.09
C GLU A 430 -11.70 17.15 27.45
N GLU A 431 -12.33 17.00 26.29
CA GLU A 431 -12.37 15.72 25.56
C GLU A 431 -11.25 15.62 24.52
N SER A 432 -10.84 14.41 24.16
CA SER A 432 -9.85 14.17 23.12
C SER A 432 -10.29 14.76 21.77
N VAL A 433 -9.33 15.32 21.02
CA VAL A 433 -9.56 15.86 19.67
C VAL A 433 -10.08 14.79 18.69
N VAL A 434 -9.86 13.51 18.98
CA VAL A 434 -10.37 12.38 18.19
C VAL A 434 -11.91 12.40 18.06
N TRP A 435 -12.61 12.89 19.08
CA TRP A 435 -14.08 12.97 19.08
C TRP A 435 -14.59 14.29 18.50
N ALA A 436 -13.73 15.26 18.29
CA ALA A 436 -14.12 16.53 17.68
C ALA A 436 -14.46 16.34 16.19
N PRO A 437 -15.58 16.92 15.71
CA PRO A 437 -15.93 16.81 14.30
C PRO A 437 -14.87 17.47 13.40
N PHE A 438 -14.53 16.85 12.29
CA PHE A 438 -13.63 17.47 11.31
C PHE A 438 -14.26 18.76 10.78
N PRO A 439 -13.47 19.86 10.59
CA PRO A 439 -14.01 21.14 10.13
C PRO A 439 -14.77 21.03 8.81
N GLU A 440 -15.96 21.64 8.73
CA GLU A 440 -16.76 21.70 7.51
C GLU A 440 -16.51 22.98 6.75
N ALA A 441 -16.12 22.84 5.50
CA ALA A 441 -15.87 23.97 4.63
C ALA A 441 -17.18 24.52 4.04
N ASP A 442 -17.37 25.85 4.08
CA ASP A 442 -18.42 26.51 3.31
C ASP A 442 -18.01 26.54 1.83
N PRO A 443 -18.78 25.93 0.91
CA PRO A 443 -18.49 25.94 -0.52
C PRO A 443 -18.35 27.35 -1.12
N ALA A 444 -19.05 28.34 -0.56
CA ALA A 444 -18.95 29.70 -1.02
C ALA A 444 -17.59 30.36 -0.73
N LEU A 445 -16.91 29.92 0.34
CA LEU A 445 -15.58 30.40 0.74
C LEU A 445 -14.43 29.53 0.16
N VAL A 446 -14.73 28.33 -0.32
CA VAL A 446 -13.76 27.45 -1.00
C VAL A 446 -13.45 27.94 -2.41
N THR A 447 -14.45 28.47 -3.11
CA THR A 447 -14.27 28.93 -4.49
C THR A 447 -13.37 30.18 -4.49
N ALA A 448 -12.20 30.05 -5.11
CA ALA A 448 -11.31 31.20 -5.27
C ALA A 448 -11.94 32.20 -6.24
N GLU A 449 -12.02 33.49 -5.83
CA GLU A 449 -12.44 34.55 -6.74
C GLU A 449 -11.47 34.71 -7.91
N GLN A 450 -10.18 34.50 -7.65
CA GLN A 450 -9.11 34.51 -8.65
C GLN A 450 -8.18 33.30 -8.51
N VAL A 451 -7.75 32.79 -9.64
CA VAL A 451 -6.80 31.67 -9.73
C VAL A 451 -5.50 32.11 -10.40
N SER A 452 -4.39 31.55 -9.94
CA SER A 452 -3.08 31.72 -10.56
C SER A 452 -2.88 30.69 -11.66
N VAL A 453 -2.88 31.12 -12.91
CA VAL A 453 -2.71 30.25 -14.07
C VAL A 453 -1.27 30.34 -14.57
N ALA A 454 -0.56 29.21 -14.56
CA ALA A 454 0.82 29.14 -15.05
C ALA A 454 0.83 29.20 -16.59
N VAL A 455 1.60 30.15 -17.16
CA VAL A 455 1.80 30.25 -18.59
C VAL A 455 3.14 29.61 -18.98
N GLN A 456 3.06 28.61 -19.85
CA GLN A 456 4.20 27.81 -20.28
C GLN A 456 4.48 28.02 -21.77
N ILE A 457 5.76 27.86 -22.14
CA ILE A 457 6.20 27.71 -23.53
C ILE A 457 7.00 26.41 -23.62
N ASN A 458 6.53 25.48 -24.44
CA ASN A 458 7.10 24.13 -24.58
C ASN A 458 7.29 23.44 -23.22
N GLY A 459 6.27 23.51 -22.35
CA GLY A 459 6.23 22.87 -21.02
C GLY A 459 7.04 23.58 -19.92
N LYS A 460 7.74 24.69 -20.21
CA LYS A 460 8.47 25.47 -19.19
C LYS A 460 7.68 26.72 -18.80
N VAL A 461 7.41 26.90 -17.50
CA VAL A 461 6.74 28.09 -16.97
C VAL A 461 7.56 29.33 -17.29
N ARG A 462 6.90 30.35 -17.84
CA ARG A 462 7.48 31.65 -18.23
C ARG A 462 6.83 32.83 -17.54
N ALA A 463 5.56 32.70 -17.18
CA ALA A 463 4.80 33.71 -16.45
C ALA A 463 3.70 33.02 -15.62
N VAL A 464 3.08 33.79 -14.73
CA VAL A 464 1.86 33.44 -14.00
C VAL A 464 0.90 34.60 -14.16
N ILE A 465 -0.34 34.30 -14.57
CA ILE A 465 -1.41 35.32 -14.69
C ILE A 465 -2.48 35.01 -13.63
N SER A 466 -3.07 36.08 -13.04
CA SER A 466 -4.22 35.98 -12.15
C SER A 466 -5.50 36.24 -12.93
N ARG A 467 -6.49 35.33 -12.82
CA ARG A 467 -7.78 35.45 -13.51
C ARG A 467 -8.90 34.94 -12.62
N PRO A 468 -10.14 35.44 -12.80
CA PRO A 468 -11.30 34.87 -12.10
C PRO A 468 -11.38 33.37 -12.29
N ALA A 469 -11.71 32.61 -11.23
CA ALA A 469 -11.94 31.20 -11.30
C ALA A 469 -13.07 30.88 -12.30
N GLY A 470 -12.91 29.78 -13.08
CA GLY A 470 -13.87 29.42 -14.13
C GLY A 470 -13.77 30.27 -15.40
N SER A 471 -12.70 31.05 -15.56
CA SER A 471 -12.45 31.78 -16.82
C SER A 471 -12.40 30.82 -18.00
N GLY A 472 -13.17 31.10 -19.05
CA GLY A 472 -13.20 30.25 -20.27
C GLY A 472 -11.81 30.14 -20.94
N GLU A 473 -11.60 29.08 -21.72
CA GLU A 473 -10.32 28.78 -22.38
C GLU A 473 -9.83 29.93 -23.27
N ASP A 474 -10.74 30.62 -23.99
CA ASP A 474 -10.38 31.74 -24.85
C ASP A 474 -9.93 32.95 -24.04
N ALA A 475 -10.58 33.25 -22.90
CA ALA A 475 -10.18 34.30 -22.01
C ALA A 475 -8.81 34.06 -21.38
N LEU A 476 -8.55 32.82 -20.97
CA LEU A 476 -7.22 32.40 -20.45
C LEU A 476 -6.14 32.47 -21.51
N ARG A 477 -6.43 32.04 -22.75
CA ARG A 477 -5.52 32.14 -23.88
C ARG A 477 -5.15 33.57 -24.22
N THR A 478 -6.15 34.44 -24.36
CA THR A 478 -5.96 35.87 -24.66
C THR A 478 -5.12 36.53 -23.57
N ALA A 479 -5.50 36.35 -22.31
CA ALA A 479 -4.76 36.93 -21.20
C ALA A 479 -3.30 36.46 -21.10
N ALA A 480 -3.06 35.19 -21.44
CA ALA A 480 -1.71 34.65 -21.47
C ALA A 480 -0.88 35.21 -22.62
N GLN A 481 -1.49 35.43 -23.79
CA GLN A 481 -0.83 36.05 -24.95
C GLN A 481 -0.51 37.56 -24.74
N GLU A 482 -1.37 38.26 -24.05
CA GLU A 482 -1.21 39.71 -23.73
C GLU A 482 -0.19 39.97 -22.63
N HIS A 483 0.22 38.93 -21.88
CA HIS A 483 1.25 39.10 -20.85
C HIS A 483 2.59 39.48 -21.50
N GLU A 484 3.15 40.63 -21.14
CA GLU A 484 4.36 41.24 -21.75
C GLU A 484 5.47 40.22 -22.02
N ARG A 485 5.90 39.49 -21.01
CA ARG A 485 6.97 38.50 -21.13
C ARG A 485 6.63 37.32 -22.07
N ILE A 486 5.36 37.00 -22.20
CA ILE A 486 4.91 35.91 -23.09
C ILE A 486 4.86 36.43 -24.51
N ALA A 487 4.33 37.61 -24.72
CA ALA A 487 4.29 38.27 -26.03
C ALA A 487 5.70 38.41 -26.62
N GLU A 488 6.68 38.88 -25.83
CA GLU A 488 8.10 38.93 -26.25
C GLU A 488 8.67 37.58 -26.63
N LEU A 489 8.36 36.52 -25.87
CA LEU A 489 8.86 35.18 -26.12
C LEU A 489 8.17 34.47 -27.29
N LEU A 490 6.99 34.90 -27.68
CA LEU A 490 6.23 34.39 -28.82
C LEU A 490 6.51 35.18 -30.10
N ASP A 491 7.10 36.36 -29.98
CA ASP A 491 7.39 37.24 -31.13
C ASP A 491 8.29 36.52 -32.18
N GLY A 492 7.84 36.53 -33.42
CA GLY A 492 8.50 35.86 -34.52
C GLY A 492 8.51 34.32 -34.50
N ARG A 493 7.70 33.71 -33.61
CA ARG A 493 7.59 32.24 -33.51
C ARG A 493 6.23 31.75 -33.97
N GLU A 494 6.22 30.66 -34.72
CA GLU A 494 5.01 29.97 -35.11
C GLU A 494 4.44 29.16 -33.91
N VAL A 495 3.26 29.54 -33.42
CA VAL A 495 2.53 28.79 -32.40
C VAL A 495 1.78 27.65 -33.08
N ARG A 496 2.24 26.42 -32.88
CA ARG A 496 1.64 25.22 -33.47
C ARG A 496 0.38 24.76 -32.75
N ARG A 497 0.36 24.91 -31.44
CA ARG A 497 -0.75 24.49 -30.60
C ARG A 497 -0.76 25.27 -29.28
N VAL A 498 -1.96 25.56 -28.77
CA VAL A 498 -2.16 26.05 -27.41
C VAL A 498 -2.95 25.01 -26.63
N ILE A 499 -2.43 24.61 -25.48
CA ILE A 499 -3.09 23.66 -24.56
C ILE A 499 -3.53 24.47 -23.35
N VAL A 500 -4.83 24.52 -23.10
CA VAL A 500 -5.41 25.18 -21.95
C VAL A 500 -5.94 24.13 -21.00
N VAL A 501 -5.52 24.16 -19.74
CA VAL A 501 -6.13 23.45 -18.64
C VAL A 501 -6.80 24.50 -17.78
N PRO A 502 -8.15 24.57 -17.74
CA PRO A 502 -8.88 25.59 -17.00
C PRO A 502 -8.34 25.78 -15.58
N ASP A 503 -8.22 27.02 -15.16
CA ASP A 503 -7.76 27.47 -13.85
C ASP A 503 -6.34 27.02 -13.43
N ARG A 504 -5.56 26.38 -14.33
CA ARG A 504 -4.25 25.82 -13.99
C ARG A 504 -3.12 26.23 -14.93
N ILE A 505 -3.27 25.97 -16.23
CA ILE A 505 -2.14 26.10 -17.19
C ILE A 505 -2.63 26.59 -18.54
N VAL A 506 -1.84 27.52 -19.14
CA VAL A 506 -1.86 27.78 -20.58
C VAL A 506 -0.47 27.46 -21.13
N ASN A 507 -0.36 26.49 -22.04
CA ASN A 507 0.92 26.09 -22.62
C ASN A 507 0.93 26.33 -24.14
N PHE A 508 1.82 27.22 -24.60
CA PHE A 508 2.09 27.48 -26.00
C PHE A 508 3.16 26.51 -26.51
N VAL A 509 2.80 25.66 -27.47
CA VAL A 509 3.73 24.79 -28.18
C VAL A 509 4.21 25.53 -29.43
N VAL A 510 5.45 25.95 -29.42
CA VAL A 510 6.06 26.69 -30.53
C VAL A 510 7.08 25.82 -31.28
N ALA A 511 7.28 26.10 -32.59
CA ALA A 511 8.33 25.45 -33.36
C ALA A 511 9.71 25.73 -32.71
N GLY A 512 10.56 24.70 -32.66
CA GLY A 512 11.96 24.88 -32.29
C GLY A 512 12.68 25.83 -33.30
N ARG A 513 13.66 26.59 -32.77
CA ARG A 513 14.55 27.35 -33.62
C ARG A 513 15.41 26.41 -34.42
#